data_36a5812b09fc85f1dd4ee5cc2b367e99
#
_entry.id   36a5812b09fc85f1dd4ee5cc2b367e99
#
_cell.length_a   1.000
_cell.length_b   1.000
_cell.length_c   1.000
_cell.angle_alpha   90.00
_cell.angle_beta   90.00
_cell.angle_gamma   90.00
#
_symmetry.space_group_name_H-M   'P 1'
#
loop_
_entity.id
_entity.type
_entity.pdbx_description
1 polymer ?
#
loop_
_entity_poly.entity_id
_entity_poly.type
_entity_poly.pdbx_seq_one_letter_code
_entity_poly.pdbx_strand_id
1 'polypeptide(L)'
;MHFIPSALGVALWTALSNAQEAPPAEFTLSPITNFYQGVTFSEGNTGPPAAQSPRFAIYGPPGPDFDQALNGLESAYSCFVDTLGWRSTGLSNSANKPGYFKTNIYQVAQFSGPNIAGQQYTDREGGRGYVGTGMQWTDNLGVLVHEYGHVLQFHQKPNWSGGRPDINRAWWESLASFVSDYAANGDACAPARQANNVTSTSTNIDFTALVSNSNQVLVDASSDTPNNYKSWPFFMYLTNNPDQFPNLGRDIVRQMFLQWKTGETPLNTLQTIAGPSLSVQTIVASYWARVAYADLWHERAAVAFNRAQRGSRNRALNYANLDSTGPDTWRVKPARQPKYMGASMVPLSDGKGPVTVKVTAPTPFEARIAIRAPGYGKVRYIYVQDGEATVQVGQDDEVMLVVVNAPAQLVTFNPTQIPGSPADAGLDYSVTVTGATVGTGAAPPAAGGVRTSEFSVAGAVDEEVEEEVEEPGCGGEPEA
;
A
#
# COMPACT_ATOMS: atom_id res chain seq x y z
N MET A 1 10.63 -35.19 56.29
CA MET A 1 10.54 -34.52 54.99
C MET A 1 9.07 -34.37 54.64
N HIS A 2 8.53 -33.19 54.83
CA HIS A 2 7.09 -32.92 54.58
C HIS A 2 6.98 -32.12 53.31
N PHE A 3 6.31 -32.65 52.32
CA PHE A 3 5.94 -31.95 51.09
C PHE A 3 4.68 -31.12 51.32
N ILE A 4 4.75 -29.83 51.06
CA ILE A 4 3.63 -28.91 51.01
C ILE A 4 3.23 -28.73 49.53
N PRO A 5 1.98 -28.96 49.11
CA PRO A 5 1.58 -28.67 47.75
C PRO A 5 1.20 -27.20 47.64
N SER A 6 1.85 -26.49 46.70
CA SER A 6 1.51 -25.12 46.29
C SER A 6 0.21 -25.12 45.49
N ALA A 7 -0.79 -24.44 46.00
CA ALA A 7 -2.03 -24.18 45.30
C ALA A 7 -1.79 -23.13 44.18
N LEU A 8 -1.92 -23.53 42.92
CA LEU A 8 -2.03 -22.60 41.81
C LEU A 8 -3.41 -21.93 41.83
N GLY A 9 -3.43 -20.67 42.17
CA GLY A 9 -4.60 -19.82 42.04
C GLY A 9 -4.82 -19.47 40.58
N VAL A 10 -5.84 -20.08 39.97
CA VAL A 10 -6.35 -19.66 38.63
C VAL A 10 -7.19 -18.41 38.87
N ALA A 11 -6.65 -17.24 38.53
CA ALA A 11 -7.42 -16.01 38.46
C ALA A 11 -8.32 -16.06 37.23
N LEU A 12 -9.60 -16.35 37.43
CA LEU A 12 -10.63 -16.13 36.41
C LEU A 12 -10.76 -14.61 36.20
N TRP A 13 -10.22 -14.11 35.10
CA TRP A 13 -10.60 -12.82 34.56
C TRP A 13 -11.99 -12.95 33.92
N THR A 14 -13.03 -12.61 34.67
CA THR A 14 -14.34 -12.34 34.07
C THR A 14 -14.24 -11.04 33.28
N ALA A 15 -13.98 -11.15 32.00
CA ALA A 15 -14.21 -10.06 31.07
C ALA A 15 -15.72 -9.80 31.07
N LEU A 16 -16.15 -8.74 31.75
CA LEU A 16 -17.45 -8.13 31.52
C LEU A 16 -17.43 -7.60 30.08
N SER A 17 -17.76 -8.47 29.13
CA SER A 17 -18.16 -8.05 27.80
C SER A 17 -19.46 -7.26 28.01
N ASN A 18 -19.37 -5.92 27.95
CA ASN A 18 -20.52 -5.12 27.61
C ASN A 18 -20.98 -5.68 26.25
N ALA A 19 -22.05 -6.47 26.28
CA ALA A 19 -22.68 -6.95 25.05
C ALA A 19 -23.13 -5.70 24.30
N GLN A 20 -22.32 -5.26 23.35
CA GLN A 20 -22.71 -4.20 22.44
C GLN A 20 -23.86 -4.78 21.63
N GLU A 21 -25.03 -4.17 21.68
CA GLU A 21 -26.16 -4.59 20.85
C GLU A 21 -25.68 -4.78 19.41
N ALA A 22 -26.11 -5.87 18.79
CA ALA A 22 -25.79 -6.11 17.38
C ALA A 22 -26.24 -4.89 16.55
N PRO A 23 -25.45 -4.43 15.58
CA PRO A 23 -25.87 -3.33 14.73
C PRO A 23 -27.19 -3.66 14.04
N PRO A 24 -28.06 -2.67 13.79
CA PRO A 24 -29.31 -2.87 13.09
C PRO A 24 -29.05 -3.40 11.68
N ALA A 25 -29.99 -4.18 11.16
CA ALA A 25 -29.86 -4.73 9.79
C ALA A 25 -29.78 -3.62 8.72
N GLU A 26 -30.43 -2.48 8.96
CA GLU A 26 -30.42 -1.30 8.10
C GLU A 26 -30.11 -0.05 8.93
N PHE A 27 -29.19 0.79 8.41
CA PHE A 27 -28.79 2.03 9.04
C PHE A 27 -29.72 3.18 8.66
N THR A 28 -29.79 4.18 9.52
CA THR A 28 -30.56 5.41 9.26
C THR A 28 -29.87 6.25 8.18
N LEU A 29 -30.62 6.90 7.31
CA LEU A 29 -30.07 7.89 6.36
C LEU A 29 -29.33 8.98 7.14
N SER A 30 -28.12 9.30 6.68
CA SER A 30 -27.29 10.35 7.31
C SER A 30 -27.86 11.73 6.99
N PRO A 31 -28.30 12.51 7.98
CA PRO A 31 -28.75 13.88 7.74
C PRO A 31 -27.51 14.78 7.59
N ILE A 32 -27.08 15.00 6.33
CA ILE A 32 -26.01 15.96 6.03
C ILE A 32 -26.64 17.36 5.98
N THR A 33 -26.23 18.21 6.90
CA THR A 33 -26.77 19.57 7.06
C THR A 33 -25.84 20.65 6.54
N ASN A 34 -24.54 20.35 6.48
CA ASN A 34 -23.51 21.30 6.09
C ASN A 34 -22.66 20.75 4.94
N PHE A 35 -23.11 20.95 3.72
CA PHE A 35 -22.39 20.58 2.52
C PHE A 35 -21.17 21.46 2.27
N TYR A 36 -20.11 20.88 1.70
CA TYR A 36 -18.94 21.63 1.27
C TYR A 36 -19.29 22.58 0.12
N GLN A 37 -19.00 23.87 0.30
CA GLN A 37 -19.40 24.93 -0.62
C GLN A 37 -18.52 25.06 -1.88
N GLY A 38 -17.43 24.30 -1.95
CA GLY A 38 -16.48 24.36 -3.07
C GLY A 38 -16.85 23.48 -4.27
N VAL A 39 -18.00 22.81 -4.24
CA VAL A 39 -18.44 21.90 -5.32
C VAL A 39 -19.89 22.15 -5.70
N THR A 40 -20.23 21.84 -6.95
CA THR A 40 -21.62 21.83 -7.42
C THR A 40 -22.11 20.39 -7.48
N PHE A 41 -23.03 20.05 -6.60
CA PHE A 41 -23.69 18.76 -6.64
C PHE A 41 -24.70 18.69 -7.79
N SER A 42 -24.92 17.48 -8.32
CA SER A 42 -25.92 17.25 -9.37
C SER A 42 -27.36 17.44 -8.84
N GLU A 43 -28.34 17.53 -9.72
CA GLU A 43 -29.74 17.49 -9.34
C GLU A 43 -30.09 16.20 -8.61
N GLY A 44 -31.07 16.26 -7.71
CA GLY A 44 -31.52 15.07 -6.93
C GLY A 44 -30.76 14.83 -5.63
N ASN A 45 -29.76 15.64 -5.26
CA ASN A 45 -29.00 15.45 -4.02
C ASN A 45 -29.77 15.83 -2.73
N THR A 46 -30.88 16.55 -2.83
CA THR A 46 -31.75 16.98 -1.70
C THR A 46 -33.03 16.15 -1.56
N GLY A 47 -33.26 15.19 -2.47
CA GLY A 47 -34.42 14.30 -2.49
C GLY A 47 -34.13 12.94 -1.79
N PRO A 48 -34.99 11.95 -2.06
CA PRO A 48 -34.68 10.58 -1.69
C PRO A 48 -33.43 10.07 -2.47
N PRO A 49 -32.68 9.11 -1.92
CA PRO A 49 -31.56 8.54 -2.65
C PRO A 49 -32.03 7.84 -3.94
N ALA A 50 -31.22 7.95 -4.99
CA ALA A 50 -31.46 7.25 -6.27
C ALA A 50 -31.30 5.73 -6.12
N ALA A 51 -30.38 5.30 -5.23
CA ALA A 51 -30.22 3.91 -4.83
C ALA A 51 -29.71 3.82 -3.39
N GLN A 52 -29.96 2.72 -2.71
CA GLN A 52 -29.45 2.52 -1.36
C GLN A 52 -29.30 1.04 -1.02
N SER A 53 -28.40 0.76 -0.10
CA SER A 53 -28.17 -0.54 0.55
C SER A 53 -28.32 -0.40 2.06
N PRO A 54 -28.15 -1.43 2.87
CA PRO A 54 -28.23 -1.33 4.32
C PRO A 54 -27.36 -0.22 4.94
N ARG A 55 -26.16 0.05 4.38
CA ARG A 55 -25.16 0.97 4.97
C ARG A 55 -24.78 2.15 4.10
N PHE A 56 -25.27 2.22 2.86
CA PHE A 56 -24.94 3.28 1.91
C PHE A 56 -26.16 3.85 1.22
N ALA A 57 -26.06 5.11 0.77
CA ALA A 57 -27.08 5.78 -0.03
C ALA A 57 -26.43 6.63 -1.12
N ILE A 58 -26.83 6.45 -2.38
CA ILE A 58 -26.35 7.19 -3.54
C ILE A 58 -27.40 8.23 -3.93
N TYR A 59 -26.98 9.48 -4.08
CA TYR A 59 -27.82 10.63 -4.44
C TYR A 59 -27.39 11.20 -5.78
N GLY A 60 -28.35 11.67 -6.56
CA GLY A 60 -28.15 12.25 -7.87
C GLY A 60 -28.98 11.55 -8.94
N PRO A 61 -28.72 11.81 -10.23
CA PRO A 61 -29.40 11.13 -11.34
C PRO A 61 -29.21 9.63 -11.30
N PRO A 62 -30.20 8.81 -11.66
CA PRO A 62 -30.04 7.36 -11.72
C PRO A 62 -28.92 6.93 -12.66
N GLY A 63 -28.17 5.92 -12.27
CA GLY A 63 -27.09 5.29 -13.07
C GLY A 63 -27.32 3.79 -13.25
N PRO A 64 -26.73 3.18 -14.29
CA PRO A 64 -27.00 1.79 -14.64
C PRO A 64 -26.43 0.77 -13.63
N ASP A 65 -25.31 1.07 -12.99
CA ASP A 65 -24.55 0.07 -12.20
C ASP A 65 -24.50 0.38 -10.70
N PHE A 66 -25.52 1.09 -10.16
CA PHE A 66 -25.56 1.42 -8.73
C PHE A 66 -25.63 0.18 -7.83
N ASP A 67 -26.23 -0.91 -8.28
CA ASP A 67 -26.26 -2.16 -7.51
C ASP A 67 -24.86 -2.73 -7.35
N GLN A 68 -24.04 -2.71 -8.40
CA GLN A 68 -22.64 -3.15 -8.32
C GLN A 68 -21.82 -2.22 -7.41
N ALA A 69 -22.02 -0.90 -7.53
CA ALA A 69 -21.37 0.08 -6.67
C ALA A 69 -21.70 -0.15 -5.19
N LEU A 70 -22.99 -0.34 -4.87
CA LEU A 70 -23.45 -0.62 -3.51
C LEU A 70 -22.93 -1.96 -2.98
N ASN A 71 -22.93 -3.01 -3.79
CA ASN A 71 -22.35 -4.31 -3.40
C ASN A 71 -20.87 -4.21 -3.07
N GLY A 72 -20.09 -3.46 -3.86
CA GLY A 72 -18.68 -3.20 -3.59
C GLY A 72 -18.45 -2.44 -2.30
N LEU A 73 -19.23 -1.41 -2.04
CA LEU A 73 -19.19 -0.63 -0.80
C LEU A 73 -19.60 -1.45 0.43
N GLU A 74 -20.66 -2.26 0.33
CA GLU A 74 -21.08 -3.18 1.39
C GLU A 74 -19.99 -4.22 1.70
N SER A 75 -19.31 -4.71 0.65
CA SER A 75 -18.16 -5.60 0.82
C SER A 75 -17.01 -4.91 1.56
N ALA A 76 -16.69 -3.67 1.19
CA ALA A 76 -15.67 -2.88 1.87
C ALA A 76 -16.04 -2.60 3.33
N TYR A 77 -17.31 -2.25 3.60
CA TYR A 77 -17.81 -2.08 4.97
C TYR A 77 -17.64 -3.37 5.79
N SER A 78 -18.17 -4.49 5.27
CA SER A 78 -18.12 -5.78 5.97
C SER A 78 -16.69 -6.22 6.24
N CYS A 79 -15.75 -5.93 5.33
CA CYS A 79 -14.34 -6.19 5.57
C CYS A 79 -13.76 -5.27 6.64
N PHE A 80 -13.79 -3.96 6.39
CA PHE A 80 -13.08 -3.01 7.25
C PHE A 80 -13.77 -2.78 8.58
N VAL A 81 -15.10 -2.68 8.62
CA VAL A 81 -15.82 -2.37 9.86
C VAL A 81 -16.14 -3.64 10.64
N ASP A 82 -16.85 -4.60 10.02
CA ASP A 82 -17.31 -5.79 10.74
C ASP A 82 -16.17 -6.76 11.05
N THR A 83 -15.19 -6.90 10.12
CA THR A 83 -14.09 -7.87 10.26
C THR A 83 -12.83 -7.28 10.88
N LEU A 84 -12.41 -6.07 10.43
CA LEU A 84 -11.18 -5.42 10.87
C LEU A 84 -11.39 -4.40 12.00
N GLY A 85 -12.62 -4.13 12.40
CA GLY A 85 -12.96 -3.28 13.55
C GLY A 85 -12.73 -1.79 13.34
N TRP A 86 -12.65 -1.33 12.08
CA TRP A 86 -12.57 0.09 11.76
C TRP A 86 -13.88 0.81 12.08
N ARG A 87 -13.88 2.12 11.97
CA ARG A 87 -15.06 2.96 12.20
C ARG A 87 -15.52 3.61 10.90
N SER A 88 -16.83 3.77 10.77
CA SER A 88 -17.49 4.38 9.62
C SER A 88 -18.41 5.52 10.06
N THR A 89 -19.20 6.06 9.16
CA THR A 89 -20.11 7.19 9.41
C THR A 89 -20.99 6.95 10.65
N GLY A 90 -20.96 7.89 11.56
CA GLY A 90 -21.67 7.80 12.85
C GLY A 90 -21.02 6.92 13.92
N LEU A 91 -19.99 6.15 13.59
CA LEU A 91 -19.28 5.24 14.53
C LEU A 91 -17.89 5.75 14.91
N SER A 92 -17.61 7.01 14.73
CA SER A 92 -16.30 7.62 15.01
C SER A 92 -15.76 7.26 16.39
N ASN A 93 -14.47 6.92 16.49
CA ASN A 93 -13.80 6.67 17.77
C ASN A 93 -13.83 7.86 18.74
N SER A 94 -14.02 9.07 18.21
CA SER A 94 -14.16 10.31 19.00
C SER A 94 -15.61 10.71 19.24
N ALA A 95 -16.60 9.94 18.77
CA ALA A 95 -18.02 10.28 18.96
C ALA A 95 -18.49 10.00 20.38
N ASN A 96 -19.07 11.01 21.04
CA ASN A 96 -19.67 10.86 22.36
C ASN A 96 -20.98 10.03 22.32
N LYS A 97 -21.66 10.02 21.19
CA LYS A 97 -22.88 9.25 20.94
C LYS A 97 -22.80 8.62 19.56
N PRO A 98 -22.26 7.41 19.47
CA PRO A 98 -22.22 6.71 18.19
C PRO A 98 -23.64 6.40 17.71
N GLY A 99 -23.84 6.43 16.40
CA GLY A 99 -25.10 6.08 15.76
C GLY A 99 -24.85 5.34 14.45
N TYR A 100 -25.82 4.52 14.06
CA TYR A 100 -25.74 3.74 12.83
C TYR A 100 -26.31 4.53 11.66
N PHE A 101 -25.44 5.27 10.97
CA PHE A 101 -25.81 6.11 9.81
C PHE A 101 -25.21 5.57 8.52
N LYS A 102 -26.01 5.60 7.44
CA LYS A 102 -25.51 5.30 6.09
C LYS A 102 -24.43 6.30 5.71
N THR A 103 -23.42 5.86 5.00
CA THR A 103 -22.50 6.76 4.31
C THR A 103 -23.15 7.23 3.02
N ASN A 104 -23.37 8.53 2.91
CA ASN A 104 -23.96 9.14 1.73
C ASN A 104 -22.92 9.37 0.65
N ILE A 105 -23.27 9.08 -0.60
CA ILE A 105 -22.49 9.32 -1.81
C ILE A 105 -23.29 10.23 -2.70
N TYR A 106 -22.72 11.39 -3.02
CA TYR A 106 -23.36 12.41 -3.82
C TYR A 106 -22.67 12.53 -5.17
N GLN A 107 -23.44 12.50 -6.25
CA GLN A 107 -22.92 12.81 -7.56
C GLN A 107 -22.60 14.30 -7.66
N VAL A 108 -21.41 14.62 -8.16
CA VAL A 108 -20.90 15.98 -8.32
C VAL A 108 -20.87 16.33 -9.80
N ALA A 109 -21.55 17.42 -10.15
CA ALA A 109 -21.53 17.96 -11.50
C ALA A 109 -20.24 18.72 -11.80
N GLN A 110 -19.67 19.40 -10.78
CA GLN A 110 -18.44 20.16 -10.93
C GLN A 110 -17.67 20.22 -9.60
N PHE A 111 -16.43 19.76 -9.62
CA PHE A 111 -15.47 19.94 -8.54
C PHE A 111 -14.77 21.30 -8.61
N SER A 112 -14.14 21.71 -7.50
CA SER A 112 -13.36 22.96 -7.42
C SER A 112 -12.07 22.94 -8.23
N GLY A 113 -11.59 21.77 -8.64
CA GLY A 113 -10.38 21.59 -9.43
C GLY A 113 -10.58 20.65 -10.63
N PRO A 114 -9.67 20.66 -11.60
CA PRO A 114 -9.71 19.75 -12.73
C PRO A 114 -9.35 18.32 -12.30
N ASN A 115 -9.89 17.34 -13.04
CA ASN A 115 -9.52 15.93 -12.94
C ASN A 115 -9.72 15.28 -11.56
N ILE A 116 -10.70 15.71 -10.79
CA ILE A 116 -11.10 15.08 -9.53
C ILE A 116 -12.16 14.02 -9.86
N ALA A 117 -11.85 12.74 -9.55
CA ALA A 117 -12.77 11.62 -9.73
C ALA A 117 -13.77 11.51 -8.57
N GLY A 118 -13.26 11.69 -7.36
CA GLY A 118 -14.02 11.68 -6.11
C GLY A 118 -13.35 12.53 -5.06
N GLN A 119 -14.07 12.79 -3.98
CA GLN A 119 -13.53 13.48 -2.80
C GLN A 119 -14.38 13.16 -1.57
N GLN A 120 -13.72 12.84 -0.45
CA GLN A 120 -14.38 12.73 0.84
C GLN A 120 -14.61 14.11 1.45
N TYR A 121 -15.76 14.28 2.06
CA TYR A 121 -16.15 15.48 2.80
C TYR A 121 -16.62 15.13 4.21
N THR A 122 -16.70 16.14 5.06
CA THR A 122 -17.23 16.00 6.41
C THR A 122 -18.31 17.03 6.69
N ASP A 123 -19.47 16.55 7.14
CA ASP A 123 -20.48 17.41 7.76
C ASP A 123 -19.96 17.86 9.14
N ARG A 124 -19.54 19.11 9.21
CA ARG A 124 -18.90 19.66 10.41
C ARG A 124 -19.83 19.71 11.63
N GLU A 125 -21.12 19.87 11.43
CA GLU A 125 -22.10 19.93 12.51
C GLU A 125 -22.41 18.53 13.04
N GLY A 126 -22.59 17.57 12.13
CA GLY A 126 -22.91 16.19 12.50
C GLY A 126 -21.71 15.29 12.70
N GLY A 127 -20.49 15.72 12.35
CA GLY A 127 -19.29 14.89 12.41
C GLY A 127 -19.36 13.65 11.50
N ARG A 128 -20.09 13.72 10.39
CA ARG A 128 -20.35 12.59 9.49
C ARG A 128 -19.54 12.71 8.21
N GLY A 129 -18.78 11.67 7.88
CA GLY A 129 -18.13 11.58 6.58
C GLY A 129 -19.14 11.26 5.47
N TYR A 130 -18.97 11.89 4.32
CA TYR A 130 -19.71 11.60 3.10
C TYR A 130 -18.80 11.75 1.88
N VAL A 131 -19.22 11.23 0.74
CA VAL A 131 -18.41 11.15 -0.48
C VAL A 131 -19.10 11.96 -1.58
N GLY A 132 -18.33 12.72 -2.35
CA GLY A 132 -18.73 13.26 -3.64
C GLY A 132 -17.96 12.55 -4.74
N THR A 133 -18.65 12.08 -5.79
CA THR A 133 -18.03 11.46 -6.98
C THR A 133 -18.48 12.17 -8.23
N GLY A 134 -17.60 12.34 -9.22
CA GLY A 134 -18.03 12.75 -10.55
C GLY A 134 -19.01 11.73 -11.13
N MET A 135 -20.00 12.20 -11.90
CA MET A 135 -21.08 11.35 -12.42
C MET A 135 -20.56 10.11 -13.18
N GLN A 136 -19.48 10.27 -13.93
CA GLN A 136 -18.83 9.18 -14.69
C GLN A 136 -18.03 8.22 -13.82
N TRP A 137 -17.88 8.47 -12.54
CA TRP A 137 -17.09 7.65 -11.60
C TRP A 137 -17.94 6.99 -10.52
N THR A 138 -19.25 7.23 -10.50
CA THR A 138 -20.15 6.75 -9.44
C THR A 138 -20.33 5.23 -9.44
N ASP A 139 -20.02 4.55 -10.51
CA ASP A 139 -19.99 3.08 -10.65
C ASP A 139 -18.58 2.49 -10.58
N ASN A 140 -17.54 3.32 -10.52
CA ASN A 140 -16.16 2.86 -10.42
C ASN A 140 -15.81 2.46 -8.98
N LEU A 141 -15.74 1.15 -8.72
CA LEU A 141 -15.43 0.61 -7.38
C LEU A 141 -14.08 1.08 -6.85
N GLY A 142 -13.08 1.22 -7.71
CA GLY A 142 -11.76 1.70 -7.31
C GLY A 142 -11.82 3.10 -6.70
N VAL A 143 -12.56 4.02 -7.35
CA VAL A 143 -12.79 5.40 -6.87
C VAL A 143 -13.67 5.38 -5.61
N LEU A 144 -14.82 4.71 -5.66
CA LEU A 144 -15.77 4.71 -4.54
C LEU A 144 -15.15 4.16 -3.25
N VAL A 145 -14.43 3.05 -3.33
CA VAL A 145 -13.80 2.44 -2.16
C VAL A 145 -12.59 3.24 -1.69
N HIS A 146 -11.88 3.93 -2.59
CA HIS A 146 -10.83 4.88 -2.22
C HIS A 146 -11.42 6.04 -1.38
N GLU A 147 -12.47 6.68 -1.88
CA GLU A 147 -13.13 7.77 -1.15
C GLU A 147 -13.79 7.31 0.16
N TYR A 148 -14.36 6.11 0.16
CA TYR A 148 -14.82 5.47 1.39
C TYR A 148 -13.65 5.18 2.35
N GLY A 149 -12.47 4.86 1.84
CA GLY A 149 -11.24 4.77 2.62
C GLY A 149 -10.96 6.03 3.42
N HIS A 150 -11.15 7.20 2.83
CA HIS A 150 -11.04 8.49 3.54
C HIS A 150 -12.12 8.66 4.62
N VAL A 151 -13.34 8.18 4.38
CA VAL A 151 -14.40 8.16 5.42
C VAL A 151 -13.97 7.29 6.60
N LEU A 152 -13.45 6.09 6.34
CA LEU A 152 -12.93 5.20 7.39
C LEU A 152 -11.79 5.86 8.18
N GLN A 153 -10.83 6.47 7.51
CA GLN A 153 -9.71 7.19 8.13
C GLN A 153 -10.20 8.32 9.04
N PHE A 154 -11.12 9.16 8.53
CA PHE A 154 -11.72 10.25 9.29
C PHE A 154 -12.39 9.73 10.59
N HIS A 155 -13.19 8.69 10.49
CA HIS A 155 -13.90 8.14 11.65
C HIS A 155 -12.98 7.36 12.59
N GLN A 156 -11.85 6.86 12.10
CA GLN A 156 -10.82 6.23 12.91
C GLN A 156 -10.06 7.27 13.77
N LYS A 157 -9.66 8.40 13.16
CA LYS A 157 -8.91 9.48 13.83
C LYS A 157 -9.09 10.82 13.10
N PRO A 158 -10.11 11.63 13.44
CA PRO A 158 -10.46 12.84 12.68
C PRO A 158 -9.31 13.83 12.49
N ASN A 159 -8.41 13.93 13.46
CA ASN A 159 -7.30 14.89 13.45
C ASN A 159 -6.01 14.36 12.85
N TRP A 160 -6.02 13.13 12.32
CA TRP A 160 -4.79 12.48 11.83
C TRP A 160 -4.22 13.19 10.59
N SER A 161 -5.07 13.69 9.68
CA SER A 161 -4.64 14.40 8.46
C SER A 161 -4.69 15.92 8.56
N GLY A 162 -5.31 16.50 9.59
CA GLY A 162 -5.58 17.94 9.69
C GLY A 162 -4.76 18.68 10.74
N GLY A 163 -3.75 18.03 11.32
CA GLY A 163 -2.85 18.66 12.29
C GLY A 163 -1.84 19.59 11.62
N ARG A 164 -1.40 20.64 12.33
CA ARG A 164 -0.23 21.44 11.88
C ARG A 164 0.98 21.06 12.73
N PRO A 165 2.16 20.80 12.12
CA PRO A 165 2.43 20.71 10.67
C PRO A 165 1.70 19.53 10.02
N ASP A 166 1.40 19.64 8.72
CA ASP A 166 0.63 18.68 7.92
C ASP A 166 1.52 17.48 7.49
N ILE A 167 2.10 16.82 8.48
CA ILE A 167 3.11 15.77 8.31
C ILE A 167 2.52 14.43 7.85
N ASN A 168 1.19 14.25 7.95
CA ASN A 168 0.52 13.01 7.62
C ASN A 168 -0.27 13.07 6.30
N ARG A 169 -0.39 14.26 5.67
CA ARG A 169 -1.29 14.47 4.54
C ARG A 169 -0.99 13.56 3.34
N ALA A 170 0.26 13.37 3.00
CA ALA A 170 0.64 12.49 1.89
C ALA A 170 0.22 11.03 2.14
N TRP A 171 0.31 10.59 3.39
CA TRP A 171 -0.07 9.25 3.82
C TRP A 171 -1.57 8.99 3.72
N TRP A 172 -2.40 10.04 3.77
CA TRP A 172 -3.84 9.96 3.67
C TRP A 172 -4.28 9.32 2.35
N GLU A 173 -3.68 9.75 1.24
CA GLU A 173 -3.94 9.19 -0.10
C GLU A 173 -3.41 7.77 -0.26
N SER A 174 -2.19 7.51 0.23
CA SER A 174 -1.63 6.15 0.21
C SER A 174 -2.50 5.16 0.98
N LEU A 175 -3.06 5.59 2.10
CA LEU A 175 -3.95 4.75 2.92
C LEU A 175 -5.31 4.51 2.27
N ALA A 176 -5.90 5.50 1.59
CA ALA A 176 -7.14 5.31 0.85
C ALA A 176 -6.95 4.35 -0.33
N SER A 177 -5.83 4.48 -1.04
CA SER A 177 -5.45 3.55 -2.11
C SER A 177 -5.22 2.13 -1.58
N PHE A 178 -4.60 1.98 -0.39
CA PHE A 178 -4.50 0.69 0.30
C PHE A 178 -5.88 0.12 0.63
N VAL A 179 -6.82 0.92 1.16
CA VAL A 179 -8.18 0.44 1.47
C VAL A 179 -8.86 -0.07 0.21
N SER A 180 -8.77 0.66 -0.90
CA SER A 180 -9.35 0.26 -2.18
C SER A 180 -8.80 -1.08 -2.68
N ASP A 181 -7.47 -1.22 -2.71
CA ASP A 181 -6.87 -2.46 -3.19
C ASP A 181 -7.05 -3.63 -2.21
N TYR A 182 -6.94 -3.40 -0.89
CA TYR A 182 -7.13 -4.45 0.10
C TYR A 182 -8.58 -4.96 0.15
N ALA A 183 -9.58 -4.08 -0.06
CA ALA A 183 -10.97 -4.51 -0.24
C ALA A 183 -11.11 -5.47 -1.42
N ALA A 184 -10.44 -5.19 -2.53
CA ALA A 184 -10.49 -6.00 -3.75
C ALA A 184 -9.67 -7.30 -3.66
N ASN A 185 -8.52 -7.29 -2.99
CA ASN A 185 -7.52 -8.36 -3.07
C ASN A 185 -7.11 -8.97 -1.73
N GLY A 186 -7.33 -8.29 -0.59
CA GLY A 186 -6.90 -8.78 0.72
C GLY A 186 -7.63 -10.06 1.15
N ASP A 187 -6.90 -11.01 1.71
CA ASP A 187 -7.45 -12.29 2.16
C ASP A 187 -8.52 -12.12 3.24
N ALA A 188 -8.33 -11.17 4.15
CA ALA A 188 -9.31 -10.88 5.19
C ALA A 188 -10.65 -10.37 4.63
N CYS A 189 -10.64 -9.78 3.42
CA CYS A 189 -11.84 -9.29 2.74
C CYS A 189 -12.52 -10.34 1.85
N ALA A 190 -11.90 -11.49 1.59
CA ALA A 190 -12.46 -12.52 0.72
C ALA A 190 -13.88 -12.98 1.12
N PRO A 191 -14.19 -13.25 2.40
CA PRO A 191 -15.56 -13.60 2.81
C PRO A 191 -16.57 -12.47 2.53
N ALA A 192 -16.16 -11.21 2.73
CA ALA A 192 -17.03 -10.06 2.47
C ALA A 192 -17.32 -9.89 0.98
N ARG A 193 -16.30 -10.07 0.12
CA ARG A 193 -16.50 -10.08 -1.35
C ARG A 193 -17.46 -11.18 -1.78
N GLN A 194 -17.27 -12.39 -1.28
CA GLN A 194 -18.17 -13.51 -1.60
C GLN A 194 -19.61 -13.24 -1.18
N ALA A 195 -19.82 -12.72 0.04
CA ALA A 195 -21.15 -12.43 0.57
C ALA A 195 -21.89 -11.33 -0.23
N ASN A 196 -21.16 -10.41 -0.84
CA ASN A 196 -21.70 -9.30 -1.61
C ASN A 196 -21.55 -9.48 -3.14
N ASN A 197 -21.24 -10.67 -3.63
CA ASN A 197 -21.09 -11.00 -5.05
C ASN A 197 -20.09 -10.10 -5.79
N VAL A 198 -19.03 -9.65 -5.12
CA VAL A 198 -17.97 -8.84 -5.73
C VAL A 198 -16.95 -9.78 -6.36
N THR A 199 -16.89 -9.78 -7.69
CA THR A 199 -15.99 -10.63 -8.47
C THR A 199 -14.76 -9.90 -9.01
N SER A 200 -14.82 -8.58 -9.11
CA SER A 200 -13.68 -7.77 -9.56
C SER A 200 -12.53 -7.84 -8.56
N THR A 201 -11.37 -8.26 -9.06
CA THR A 201 -10.13 -8.44 -8.28
C THR A 201 -8.95 -7.78 -8.99
N SER A 202 -9.20 -6.69 -9.74
CA SER A 202 -8.12 -5.90 -10.33
C SER A 202 -7.27 -5.23 -9.24
N THR A 203 -5.99 -5.02 -9.53
CA THR A 203 -5.10 -4.26 -8.62
C THR A 203 -4.63 -3.00 -9.30
N ASN A 204 -4.51 -1.92 -8.52
CA ASN A 204 -4.01 -0.63 -8.98
C ASN A 204 -2.48 -0.50 -8.78
N ILE A 205 -1.78 -1.59 -8.50
CA ILE A 205 -0.34 -1.55 -8.28
C ILE A 205 0.41 -1.27 -9.59
N ASP A 206 1.16 -0.17 -9.59
CA ASP A 206 2.06 0.20 -10.68
C ASP A 206 3.51 -0.10 -10.28
N PHE A 207 3.95 -1.34 -10.51
CA PHE A 207 5.32 -1.74 -10.21
C PHE A 207 6.36 -0.97 -11.02
N THR A 208 6.06 -0.55 -12.23
CA THR A 208 6.99 0.24 -13.03
C THR A 208 7.25 1.58 -12.36
N ALA A 209 6.21 2.28 -11.95
CA ALA A 209 6.38 3.52 -11.21
C ALA A 209 7.01 3.30 -9.83
N LEU A 210 6.61 2.25 -9.10
CA LEU A 210 7.14 1.94 -7.77
C LEU A 210 8.66 1.69 -7.81
N VAL A 211 9.13 0.87 -8.74
CA VAL A 211 10.57 0.55 -8.88
C VAL A 211 11.34 1.70 -9.48
N SER A 212 10.81 2.38 -10.51
CA SER A 212 11.50 3.52 -11.13
C SER A 212 11.71 4.69 -10.18
N ASN A 213 10.78 4.89 -9.26
CA ASN A 213 10.79 5.97 -8.27
C ASN A 213 11.21 5.51 -6.87
N SER A 214 11.73 4.29 -6.74
CA SER A 214 12.14 3.73 -5.43
C SER A 214 13.16 4.59 -4.68
N ASN A 215 13.94 5.41 -5.40
CA ASN A 215 14.92 6.33 -4.81
C ASN A 215 14.29 7.60 -4.21
N GLN A 216 13.01 7.86 -4.42
CA GLN A 216 12.32 8.99 -3.80
C GLN A 216 12.05 8.72 -2.31
N VAL A 217 11.60 9.74 -1.59
CA VAL A 217 11.08 9.57 -0.23
C VAL A 217 9.96 8.53 -0.25
N LEU A 218 9.89 7.68 0.76
CA LEU A 218 8.94 6.56 0.81
C LEU A 218 7.49 6.97 0.51
N VAL A 219 7.03 8.11 1.05
CA VAL A 219 5.75 8.73 0.71
C VAL A 219 5.96 10.22 0.50
N ASP A 220 5.73 10.69 -0.72
CA ASP A 220 5.98 12.04 -1.21
C ASP A 220 4.72 12.58 -1.91
N ALA A 221 4.24 13.73 -1.47
CA ALA A 221 3.14 14.46 -2.10
C ALA A 221 3.59 15.86 -2.57
N SER A 222 4.91 16.07 -2.77
CA SER A 222 5.41 17.29 -3.38
C SER A 222 4.98 17.40 -4.85
N SER A 223 4.95 18.61 -5.38
CA SER A 223 4.59 18.84 -6.78
C SER A 223 5.58 18.24 -7.78
N ASP A 224 6.83 18.06 -7.37
CA ASP A 224 7.92 17.71 -8.28
C ASP A 224 8.04 16.19 -8.46
N THR A 225 7.84 15.43 -7.39
CA THR A 225 8.06 13.99 -7.38
C THR A 225 6.96 13.23 -6.62
N PRO A 226 5.66 13.48 -6.88
CA PRO A 226 4.59 12.85 -6.10
C PRO A 226 4.53 11.34 -6.33
N ASN A 227 4.49 10.59 -5.22
CA ASN A 227 4.28 9.14 -5.25
C ASN A 227 3.20 8.66 -4.27
N ASN A 228 2.53 9.57 -3.58
CA ASN A 228 1.58 9.27 -2.51
C ASN A 228 0.45 8.32 -2.93
N TYR A 229 -0.03 8.37 -4.18
CA TYR A 229 -1.01 7.42 -4.70
C TYR A 229 -0.41 6.05 -5.08
N LYS A 230 0.91 5.93 -5.14
CA LYS A 230 1.63 4.72 -5.57
C LYS A 230 2.39 4.05 -4.43
N SER A 231 2.48 4.67 -3.27
CA SER A 231 3.21 4.16 -2.09
C SER A 231 2.39 3.21 -1.20
N TRP A 232 1.12 3.01 -1.49
CA TRP A 232 0.22 2.14 -0.72
C TRP A 232 0.68 0.67 -0.59
N PRO A 233 1.52 0.08 -1.48
CA PRO A 233 2.03 -1.27 -1.29
C PRO A 233 2.85 -1.44 0.00
N PHE A 234 3.35 -0.35 0.58
CA PHE A 234 3.97 -0.40 1.90
C PHE A 234 2.98 -0.84 2.99
N PHE A 235 1.75 -0.32 2.98
CA PHE A 235 0.70 -0.75 3.92
C PHE A 235 0.24 -2.18 3.66
N MET A 236 0.20 -2.60 2.40
CA MET A 236 -0.07 -4.00 2.04
C MET A 236 1.00 -4.93 2.62
N TYR A 237 2.28 -4.56 2.50
CA TYR A 237 3.38 -5.30 3.09
C TYR A 237 3.27 -5.39 4.63
N LEU A 238 2.98 -4.27 5.31
CA LEU A 238 2.80 -4.25 6.76
C LEU A 238 1.64 -5.16 7.20
N THR A 239 0.53 -5.14 6.45
CA THR A 239 -0.70 -5.90 6.75
C THR A 239 -0.53 -7.38 6.46
N ASN A 240 0.06 -7.74 5.34
CA ASN A 240 0.32 -9.14 4.99
C ASN A 240 1.47 -9.74 5.80
N ASN A 241 2.41 -8.90 6.23
CA ASN A 241 3.55 -9.25 7.08
C ASN A 241 4.30 -10.52 6.62
N PRO A 242 4.80 -10.56 5.37
CA PRO A 242 5.46 -11.76 4.85
C PRO A 242 6.78 -12.11 5.57
N ASP A 243 7.37 -11.18 6.31
CA ASP A 243 8.55 -11.40 7.14
C ASP A 243 8.22 -11.87 8.57
N GLN A 244 6.91 -11.96 8.91
CA GLN A 244 6.42 -12.40 10.21
C GLN A 244 6.99 -11.57 11.38
N PHE A 245 7.18 -10.27 11.15
CA PHE A 245 7.62 -9.36 12.20
C PHE A 245 6.60 -9.30 13.34
N PRO A 246 7.05 -9.31 14.60
CA PRO A 246 6.16 -9.18 15.73
C PRO A 246 5.42 -7.83 15.69
N ASN A 247 4.18 -7.83 16.16
CA ASN A 247 3.29 -6.66 16.22
C ASN A 247 2.86 -6.06 14.88
N LEU A 248 3.32 -6.60 13.73
CA LEU A 248 2.80 -6.28 12.41
C LEU A 248 1.72 -7.29 11.99
N GLY A 249 1.06 -7.04 10.86
CA GLY A 249 0.04 -7.91 10.29
C GLY A 249 -1.32 -7.23 10.21
N ARG A 250 -2.37 -8.01 10.15
CA ARG A 250 -3.73 -7.64 9.76
C ARG A 250 -4.28 -6.34 10.36
N ASP A 251 -3.99 -6.03 11.62
CA ASP A 251 -4.53 -4.87 12.34
C ASP A 251 -3.57 -3.66 12.35
N ILE A 252 -2.38 -3.78 11.78
CA ILE A 252 -1.31 -2.78 11.91
C ILE A 252 -1.74 -1.38 11.47
N VAL A 253 -2.42 -1.25 10.32
CA VAL A 253 -2.83 0.05 9.78
C VAL A 253 -3.85 0.72 10.70
N ARG A 254 -4.80 -0.05 11.22
CA ARG A 254 -5.75 0.45 12.23
C ARG A 254 -5.04 0.87 13.50
N GLN A 255 -4.08 0.09 14.00
CA GLN A 255 -3.28 0.43 15.18
C GLN A 255 -2.46 1.70 14.99
N MET A 256 -1.96 1.98 13.78
CA MET A 256 -1.28 3.23 13.48
C MET A 256 -2.19 4.45 13.71
N PHE A 257 -3.48 4.39 13.37
CA PHE A 257 -4.42 5.46 13.74
C PHE A 257 -4.66 5.56 15.24
N LEU A 258 -4.91 4.42 15.90
CA LEU A 258 -5.28 4.39 17.32
C LEU A 258 -4.14 4.87 18.22
N GLN A 259 -2.91 4.50 17.90
CA GLN A 259 -1.73 4.80 18.73
C GLN A 259 -1.03 6.11 18.34
N TRP A 260 -1.40 6.71 17.19
CA TRP A 260 -0.82 7.96 16.75
C TRP A 260 -1.03 9.09 17.77
N LYS A 261 0.03 9.86 18.01
CA LYS A 261 0.01 11.06 18.83
C LYS A 261 0.26 12.30 17.98
N THR A 262 -0.32 13.41 18.38
CA THR A 262 -0.15 14.70 17.70
C THR A 262 1.35 15.05 17.56
N GLY A 263 1.77 15.35 16.34
CA GLY A 263 3.15 15.70 16.02
C GLY A 263 4.04 14.50 15.63
N GLU A 264 3.55 13.27 15.73
CA GLU A 264 4.26 12.09 15.24
C GLU A 264 4.03 11.88 13.73
N THR A 265 5.07 11.43 13.02
CA THR A 265 4.91 10.90 11.67
C THR A 265 4.35 9.48 11.73
N PRO A 266 3.76 8.94 10.65
CA PRO A 266 3.33 7.54 10.61
C PRO A 266 4.47 6.55 10.91
N LEU A 267 5.71 6.88 10.54
CA LEU A 267 6.87 6.03 10.84
C LEU A 267 7.24 6.06 12.34
N ASN A 268 7.07 7.18 13.04
CA ASN A 268 7.25 7.23 14.50
C ASN A 268 6.22 6.34 15.20
N THR A 269 4.95 6.41 14.77
CA THR A 269 3.91 5.54 15.30
C THR A 269 4.18 4.07 15.00
N LEU A 270 4.62 3.75 13.78
CA LEU A 270 5.03 2.39 13.41
C LEU A 270 6.19 1.89 14.30
N GLN A 271 7.19 2.74 14.60
CA GLN A 271 8.28 2.39 15.53
C GLN A 271 7.76 2.08 16.94
N THR A 272 6.79 2.86 17.41
CA THR A 272 6.16 2.62 18.72
C THR A 272 5.48 1.24 18.75
N ILE A 273 4.76 0.88 17.70
CA ILE A 273 4.06 -0.42 17.58
C ILE A 273 5.06 -1.57 17.44
N ALA A 274 6.07 -1.43 16.59
CA ALA A 274 7.09 -2.44 16.36
C ALA A 274 7.91 -2.74 17.62
N GLY A 275 8.04 -1.75 18.50
CA GLY A 275 8.80 -1.87 19.75
C GLY A 275 10.32 -1.70 19.57
N PRO A 276 11.09 -1.85 20.65
CA PRO A 276 12.52 -1.52 20.65
C PRO A 276 13.40 -2.57 19.94
N SER A 277 12.90 -3.78 19.73
CA SER A 277 13.66 -4.89 19.11
C SER A 277 13.60 -4.91 17.59
N LEU A 278 12.72 -4.11 16.98
CA LEU A 278 12.53 -4.05 15.54
C LEU A 278 12.48 -2.59 15.08
N SER A 279 13.47 -2.16 14.31
CA SER A 279 13.51 -0.79 13.80
C SER A 279 12.65 -0.62 12.55
N VAL A 280 12.09 0.58 12.36
CA VAL A 280 11.40 0.96 11.14
C VAL A 280 12.35 0.89 9.94
N GLN A 281 13.63 1.18 10.12
CA GLN A 281 14.67 1.05 9.11
C GLN A 281 14.73 -0.38 8.56
N THR A 282 14.74 -1.37 9.46
CA THR A 282 14.71 -2.80 9.09
C THR A 282 13.42 -3.17 8.37
N ILE A 283 12.26 -2.68 8.83
CA ILE A 283 10.95 -2.92 8.20
C ILE A 283 10.96 -2.37 6.76
N VAL A 284 11.38 -1.13 6.57
CA VAL A 284 11.42 -0.47 5.24
C VAL A 284 12.42 -1.16 4.31
N ALA A 285 13.59 -1.57 4.82
CA ALA A 285 14.56 -2.29 4.01
C ALA A 285 14.04 -3.66 3.54
N SER A 286 13.32 -4.37 4.40
CA SER A 286 12.69 -5.65 4.05
C SER A 286 11.56 -5.44 3.04
N TYR A 287 10.74 -4.39 3.20
CA TYR A 287 9.73 -4.00 2.21
C TYR A 287 10.34 -3.81 0.83
N TRP A 288 11.38 -2.97 0.70
CA TRP A 288 12.02 -2.73 -0.59
C TRP A 288 12.68 -3.97 -1.20
N ALA A 289 13.24 -4.84 -0.36
CA ALA A 289 13.78 -6.10 -0.85
C ALA A 289 12.69 -7.01 -1.46
N ARG A 290 11.48 -7.00 -0.88
CA ARG A 290 10.34 -7.77 -1.42
C ARG A 290 9.73 -7.11 -2.65
N VAL A 291 9.70 -5.78 -2.71
CA VAL A 291 9.27 -5.04 -3.92
C VAL A 291 10.12 -5.42 -5.13
N ALA A 292 11.41 -5.71 -4.95
CA ALA A 292 12.30 -6.10 -6.03
C ALA A 292 11.80 -7.28 -6.88
N TYR A 293 10.98 -8.15 -6.29
CA TYR A 293 10.36 -9.31 -6.97
C TYR A 293 8.86 -9.43 -6.72
N ALA A 294 8.20 -8.35 -6.32
CA ALA A 294 6.76 -8.30 -6.03
C ALA A 294 6.28 -9.34 -5.01
N ASP A 295 7.15 -9.76 -4.08
CA ASP A 295 6.86 -10.76 -3.06
C ASP A 295 6.22 -10.13 -1.80
N LEU A 296 5.06 -9.49 -1.99
CA LEU A 296 4.29 -8.82 -0.94
C LEU A 296 3.13 -9.67 -0.39
N TRP A 297 3.07 -10.96 -0.75
CA TRP A 297 1.91 -11.81 -0.53
C TRP A 297 0.63 -11.20 -1.11
N HIS A 298 0.74 -10.69 -2.32
CA HIS A 298 -0.33 -10.13 -3.11
C HIS A 298 -0.32 -10.78 -4.49
N GLU A 299 -1.16 -11.79 -4.69
CA GLU A 299 -1.13 -12.64 -5.88
C GLU A 299 -1.27 -11.86 -7.19
N ARG A 300 -2.26 -10.97 -7.29
CA ARG A 300 -2.49 -10.17 -8.50
C ARG A 300 -1.30 -9.28 -8.85
N ALA A 301 -0.68 -8.69 -7.82
CA ALA A 301 0.52 -7.89 -8.01
C ALA A 301 1.69 -8.73 -8.53
N ALA A 302 1.90 -9.92 -7.98
CA ALA A 302 2.94 -10.84 -8.44
C ALA A 302 2.70 -11.28 -9.90
N VAL A 303 1.44 -11.59 -10.28
CA VAL A 303 1.07 -11.92 -11.66
C VAL A 303 1.32 -10.75 -12.61
N ALA A 304 0.90 -9.53 -12.25
CA ALA A 304 1.13 -8.34 -13.07
C ALA A 304 2.63 -8.06 -13.27
N PHE A 305 3.42 -8.17 -12.19
CA PHE A 305 4.87 -8.03 -12.22
C PHE A 305 5.50 -9.07 -13.16
N ASN A 306 5.17 -10.34 -12.98
CA ASN A 306 5.74 -11.41 -13.80
C ASN A 306 5.39 -11.29 -15.29
N ARG A 307 4.17 -10.81 -15.62
CA ARG A 307 3.80 -10.50 -17.01
C ARG A 307 4.66 -9.39 -17.60
N ALA A 308 4.85 -8.29 -16.85
CA ALA A 308 5.71 -7.18 -17.27
C ALA A 308 7.18 -7.64 -17.48
N GLN A 309 7.65 -8.60 -16.70
CA GLN A 309 8.99 -9.17 -16.80
C GLN A 309 9.18 -10.10 -18.01
N ARG A 310 8.16 -10.87 -18.41
CA ARG A 310 8.25 -11.84 -19.52
C ARG A 310 8.63 -11.21 -20.86
N GLY A 311 8.15 -9.97 -21.11
CA GLY A 311 8.42 -9.25 -22.36
C GLY A 311 9.81 -8.62 -22.48
N SER A 312 10.55 -8.45 -21.39
CA SER A 312 11.75 -7.60 -21.34
C SER A 312 13.01 -8.27 -20.80
N ARG A 313 13.02 -9.58 -20.55
CA ARG A 313 14.14 -10.30 -19.92
C ARG A 313 14.72 -9.52 -18.71
N ASN A 314 13.92 -9.25 -17.71
CA ASN A 314 14.33 -8.54 -16.48
C ASN A 314 14.80 -7.09 -16.63
N ARG A 315 14.63 -6.44 -17.76
CA ARG A 315 15.30 -5.16 -18.02
C ARG A 315 14.39 -3.93 -17.90
N ALA A 316 13.09 -4.08 -18.02
CA ALA A 316 12.19 -2.93 -18.01
C ALA A 316 12.08 -2.24 -16.63
N LEU A 317 12.34 -2.98 -15.54
CA LEU A 317 12.29 -2.45 -14.18
C LEU A 317 13.68 -2.26 -13.54
N ASN A 318 14.75 -2.60 -14.27
CA ASN A 318 16.12 -2.46 -13.79
C ASN A 318 16.73 -1.18 -14.35
N TYR A 319 16.84 -0.18 -13.52
CA TYR A 319 17.46 1.08 -13.91
C TYR A 319 18.95 1.08 -13.58
N ALA A 320 19.76 1.69 -14.46
CA ALA A 320 21.16 1.90 -14.20
C ALA A 320 21.34 2.97 -13.13
N ASN A 321 21.35 2.58 -11.86
CA ASN A 321 21.48 3.48 -10.72
C ASN A 321 22.93 3.85 -10.38
N LEU A 322 23.90 3.10 -10.92
CA LEU A 322 25.31 3.22 -10.56
C LEU A 322 26.17 3.60 -11.77
N ASP A 323 27.26 4.28 -11.50
CA ASP A 323 28.37 4.51 -12.42
C ASP A 323 29.58 3.70 -11.95
N SER A 324 30.31 3.07 -12.90
CA SER A 324 31.57 2.38 -12.59
C SER A 324 32.64 3.40 -12.21
N THR A 325 33.34 3.15 -11.12
CA THR A 325 34.45 3.99 -10.63
C THR A 325 35.78 3.25 -10.62
N GLY A 326 35.78 1.99 -10.98
CA GLY A 326 36.99 1.12 -11.07
C GLY A 326 36.62 -0.33 -11.32
N PRO A 327 37.59 -1.23 -11.35
CA PRO A 327 37.32 -2.64 -11.36
C PRO A 327 36.45 -3.05 -10.17
N ASP A 328 35.37 -3.74 -10.42
CA ASP A 328 34.44 -4.25 -9.40
C ASP A 328 33.88 -3.20 -8.43
N THR A 329 34.00 -1.91 -8.75
CA THR A 329 33.57 -0.81 -7.89
C THR A 329 32.66 0.17 -8.63
N TRP A 330 31.56 0.52 -7.98
CA TRP A 330 30.53 1.43 -8.51
C TRP A 330 30.12 2.46 -7.44
N ARG A 331 29.61 3.61 -7.90
CA ARG A 331 29.01 4.64 -7.04
C ARG A 331 27.62 5.00 -7.54
N VAL A 332 26.72 5.27 -6.62
CA VAL A 332 25.37 5.73 -6.98
C VAL A 332 25.42 7.06 -7.75
N LYS A 333 24.64 7.15 -8.83
CA LYS A 333 24.47 8.38 -9.58
C LYS A 333 23.84 9.45 -8.69
N PRO A 334 24.29 10.72 -8.74
CA PRO A 334 23.71 11.79 -7.93
C PRO A 334 22.19 11.89 -8.05
N ALA A 335 21.64 11.78 -9.26
CA ALA A 335 20.20 11.82 -9.51
C ALA A 335 19.43 10.56 -9.04
N ARG A 336 20.15 9.51 -8.62
CA ARG A 336 19.56 8.21 -8.20
C ARG A 336 19.88 7.88 -6.75
N GLN A 337 20.45 8.80 -6.00
CA GLN A 337 20.68 8.66 -4.57
C GLN A 337 19.33 8.45 -3.84
N PRO A 338 19.18 7.36 -3.08
CA PRO A 338 17.96 7.15 -2.30
C PRO A 338 17.74 8.28 -1.29
N LYS A 339 16.57 8.89 -1.31
CA LYS A 339 16.13 9.86 -0.30
C LYS A 339 15.59 9.13 0.94
N TYR A 340 15.09 9.86 1.91
CA TYR A 340 14.62 9.31 3.19
C TYR A 340 13.67 8.11 3.02
N MET A 341 14.09 6.96 3.54
CA MET A 341 13.38 5.68 3.45
C MET A 341 13.13 5.17 2.02
N GLY A 342 13.76 5.79 1.02
CA GLY A 342 13.79 5.31 -0.36
C GLY A 342 14.93 4.31 -0.57
N ALA A 343 14.89 3.61 -1.71
CA ALA A 343 15.82 2.53 -2.05
C ALA A 343 16.45 2.68 -3.43
N SER A 344 17.66 2.18 -3.56
CA SER A 344 18.31 1.89 -4.84
C SER A 344 18.28 0.37 -5.07
N MET A 345 17.71 -0.05 -6.19
CA MET A 345 17.66 -1.45 -6.61
C MET A 345 18.71 -1.67 -7.68
N VAL A 346 19.65 -2.57 -7.41
CA VAL A 346 20.82 -2.84 -8.26
C VAL A 346 20.80 -4.31 -8.68
N PRO A 347 20.48 -4.62 -9.93
CA PRO A 347 20.54 -5.98 -10.43
C PRO A 347 21.99 -6.45 -10.53
N LEU A 348 22.25 -7.68 -10.10
CA LEU A 348 23.53 -8.34 -10.24
C LEU A 348 23.40 -9.45 -11.27
N SER A 349 24.19 -9.37 -12.34
CA SER A 349 24.18 -10.32 -13.45
C SER A 349 25.39 -11.25 -13.37
N ASP A 350 25.32 -12.37 -14.11
CA ASP A 350 26.41 -13.32 -14.30
C ASP A 350 26.97 -13.92 -13.00
N GLY A 351 26.26 -13.76 -11.89
CA GLY A 351 26.63 -14.35 -10.60
C GLY A 351 26.51 -15.86 -10.65
N LYS A 352 27.61 -16.54 -10.20
CA LYS A 352 27.65 -17.99 -10.06
C LYS A 352 28.61 -18.39 -8.94
N GLY A 353 28.12 -19.18 -8.01
CA GLY A 353 28.92 -19.54 -6.83
C GLY A 353 28.93 -18.41 -5.79
N PRO A 354 30.04 -18.15 -5.12
CA PRO A 354 30.11 -17.09 -4.12
C PRO A 354 30.11 -15.69 -4.76
N VAL A 355 29.13 -14.88 -4.39
CA VAL A 355 29.04 -13.46 -4.75
C VAL A 355 29.19 -12.64 -3.48
N THR A 356 30.16 -11.76 -3.44
CA THR A 356 30.41 -10.84 -2.30
C THR A 356 30.03 -9.42 -2.70
N VAL A 357 29.25 -8.79 -1.85
CA VAL A 357 28.85 -7.38 -1.97
C VAL A 357 29.33 -6.63 -0.75
N LYS A 358 29.99 -5.48 -0.99
CA LYS A 358 30.38 -4.54 0.06
C LYS A 358 29.86 -3.15 -0.26
N VAL A 359 28.98 -2.64 0.60
CA VAL A 359 28.39 -1.31 0.51
C VAL A 359 29.08 -0.37 1.50
N THR A 360 29.43 0.82 1.07
CA THR A 360 30.06 1.85 1.91
C THR A 360 29.32 3.17 1.71
N ALA A 361 28.94 3.83 2.79
CA ALA A 361 28.28 5.12 2.76
C ALA A 361 28.72 6.00 3.95
N PRO A 362 28.65 7.34 3.85
CA PRO A 362 29.02 8.25 4.93
C PRO A 362 27.97 8.34 6.04
N THR A 363 26.74 7.90 5.78
CA THR A 363 25.61 7.96 6.71
C THR A 363 24.99 6.57 6.87
N PRO A 364 24.24 6.30 7.96
CA PRO A 364 23.58 5.02 8.18
C PRO A 364 22.64 4.63 7.02
N PHE A 365 22.68 3.37 6.69
CA PHE A 365 21.88 2.74 5.65
C PHE A 365 21.50 1.32 6.07
N GLU A 366 20.53 0.76 5.37
CA GLU A 366 20.21 -0.65 5.40
C GLU A 366 20.44 -1.27 4.02
N ALA A 367 20.87 -2.52 3.95
CA ALA A 367 20.98 -3.21 2.67
C ALA A 367 20.51 -4.66 2.76
N ARG A 368 19.98 -5.16 1.64
CA ARG A 368 19.51 -6.53 1.48
C ARG A 368 19.95 -7.08 0.13
N ILE A 369 20.17 -8.38 0.07
CA ILE A 369 20.30 -9.11 -1.19
C ILE A 369 19.06 -10.00 -1.32
N ALA A 370 18.28 -9.79 -2.37
CA ALA A 370 17.16 -10.64 -2.74
C ALA A 370 17.60 -11.58 -3.87
N ILE A 371 17.39 -12.88 -3.71
CA ILE A 371 17.78 -13.90 -4.68
C ILE A 371 16.57 -14.73 -5.01
N ARG A 372 16.12 -14.67 -6.28
CA ARG A 372 14.99 -15.43 -6.80
C ARG A 372 15.47 -16.63 -7.59
N ALA A 373 14.99 -17.81 -7.20
CA ALA A 373 15.24 -19.04 -7.95
C ALA A 373 14.64 -18.98 -9.37
N PRO A 374 15.19 -19.75 -10.35
CA PRO A 374 14.71 -19.78 -11.72
C PRO A 374 13.21 -20.08 -11.85
N GLY A 375 12.60 -19.62 -12.95
CA GLY A 375 11.19 -19.88 -13.23
C GLY A 375 10.23 -19.15 -12.31
N TYR A 376 10.57 -17.92 -11.86
CA TYR A 376 9.81 -17.16 -10.89
C TYR A 376 9.64 -17.89 -9.55
N GLY A 377 10.67 -18.66 -9.17
CA GLY A 377 10.67 -19.47 -7.97
C GLY A 377 10.76 -18.66 -6.68
N LYS A 378 10.95 -19.36 -5.58
CA LYS A 378 11.02 -18.80 -4.23
C LYS A 378 12.14 -17.76 -4.13
N VAL A 379 11.86 -16.64 -3.47
CA VAL A 379 12.85 -15.61 -3.14
C VAL A 379 13.40 -15.84 -1.74
N ARG A 380 14.71 -15.65 -1.58
CA ARG A 380 15.40 -15.62 -0.28
C ARG A 380 16.01 -14.24 -0.07
N TYR A 381 16.01 -13.78 1.16
CA TYR A 381 16.46 -12.44 1.54
C TYR A 381 17.62 -12.55 2.52
N ILE A 382 18.71 -11.85 2.24
CA ILE A 382 19.93 -11.86 3.05
C ILE A 382 20.21 -10.43 3.53
N TYR A 383 20.46 -10.30 4.82
CA TYR A 383 20.90 -9.04 5.42
C TYR A 383 22.37 -8.79 5.09
N VAL A 384 22.68 -7.58 4.64
CA VAL A 384 24.06 -7.12 4.44
C VAL A 384 24.52 -6.49 5.77
N GLN A 385 25.13 -7.30 6.61
CA GLN A 385 25.58 -6.88 7.95
C GLN A 385 26.86 -6.08 7.84
N ASP A 386 26.94 -4.99 8.59
CA ASP A 386 28.11 -4.09 8.60
C ASP A 386 28.59 -3.68 7.19
N GLY A 387 27.62 -3.60 6.26
CA GLY A 387 27.90 -3.24 4.88
C GLY A 387 28.44 -4.35 3.99
N GLU A 388 28.60 -5.60 4.47
CA GLU A 388 29.18 -6.69 3.68
C GLU A 388 28.37 -7.99 3.79
N ALA A 389 28.24 -8.71 2.67
CA ALA A 389 27.68 -10.06 2.66
C ALA A 389 28.25 -10.89 1.51
N THR A 390 28.44 -12.18 1.76
CA THR A 390 28.76 -13.19 0.74
C THR A 390 27.62 -14.18 0.63
N VAL A 391 27.13 -14.42 -0.58
CA VAL A 391 25.99 -15.29 -0.85
C VAL A 391 26.35 -16.33 -1.89
N GLN A 392 25.72 -17.51 -1.81
CA GLN A 392 25.81 -18.51 -2.86
C GLN A 392 24.70 -18.29 -3.89
N VAL A 393 25.08 -18.12 -5.14
CA VAL A 393 24.18 -17.86 -6.27
C VAL A 393 24.21 -19.07 -7.20
N GLY A 394 23.02 -19.59 -7.54
CA GLY A 394 22.84 -20.62 -8.54
C GLY A 394 23.04 -20.09 -9.97
N GLN A 395 23.18 -20.97 -10.93
CA GLN A 395 23.51 -20.60 -12.32
C GLN A 395 22.47 -19.65 -12.94
N ASP A 396 21.19 -19.84 -12.65
CA ASP A 396 20.08 -19.11 -13.25
C ASP A 396 19.29 -18.31 -12.19
N ASP A 397 19.88 -18.11 -11.00
CA ASP A 397 19.29 -17.26 -9.97
C ASP A 397 19.30 -15.79 -10.43
N GLU A 398 18.23 -15.09 -10.14
CA GLU A 398 18.17 -13.64 -10.29
C GLU A 398 18.54 -12.97 -8.97
N VAL A 399 19.44 -12.01 -9.02
CA VAL A 399 19.98 -11.35 -7.81
C VAL A 399 19.76 -9.85 -7.88
N MET A 400 19.24 -9.30 -6.79
CA MET A 400 19.05 -7.86 -6.61
C MET A 400 19.69 -7.41 -5.31
N LEU A 401 20.62 -6.46 -5.39
CA LEU A 401 21.05 -5.69 -4.22
C LEU A 401 20.10 -4.52 -4.03
N VAL A 402 19.61 -4.34 -2.81
CA VAL A 402 18.74 -3.22 -2.41
C VAL A 402 19.42 -2.43 -1.31
N VAL A 403 19.70 -1.15 -1.56
CA VAL A 403 20.32 -0.21 -0.62
C VAL A 403 19.33 0.87 -0.26
N VAL A 404 19.05 1.05 1.02
CA VAL A 404 18.02 1.96 1.55
C VAL A 404 18.65 3.07 2.37
N ASN A 405 18.24 4.31 2.10
CA ASN A 405 18.59 5.45 2.96
C ASN A 405 17.80 5.35 4.28
N ALA A 406 18.43 4.80 5.27
CA ALA A 406 17.84 4.47 6.56
C ALA A 406 18.58 5.18 7.70
N PRO A 407 18.38 6.50 7.89
CA PRO A 407 19.07 7.24 8.94
C PRO A 407 18.70 6.69 10.32
N ALA A 408 19.65 6.73 11.26
CA ALA A 408 19.49 6.21 12.62
C ALA A 408 18.31 6.84 13.36
N GLN A 409 18.02 8.12 13.06
CA GLN A 409 16.88 8.85 13.65
C GLN A 409 15.81 9.05 12.60
N LEU A 410 14.54 8.77 12.97
CA LEU A 410 13.39 9.12 12.15
C LEU A 410 13.26 10.65 12.08
N VAL A 411 13.04 11.18 10.87
CA VAL A 411 12.93 12.62 10.67
C VAL A 411 11.48 13.05 10.51
N THR A 412 11.16 14.23 11.03
CA THR A 412 9.88 14.89 10.83
C THR A 412 10.04 15.94 9.74
N PHE A 413 9.17 15.88 8.74
CA PHE A 413 9.15 16.80 7.60
C PHE A 413 7.73 16.94 7.06
N ASN A 414 7.51 17.99 6.25
CA ASN A 414 6.25 18.13 5.52
C ASN A 414 6.36 17.36 4.18
N PRO A 415 5.61 16.28 3.97
CA PRO A 415 5.70 15.46 2.77
C PRO A 415 5.18 16.15 1.49
N THR A 416 4.61 17.35 1.58
CA THR A 416 4.25 18.18 0.43
C THR A 416 5.38 19.16 0.03
N GLN A 417 6.47 19.22 0.82
CA GLN A 417 7.58 20.14 0.66
C GLN A 417 8.91 19.41 0.89
N ILE A 418 9.26 18.50 -0.03
CA ILE A 418 10.48 17.69 0.07
C ILE A 418 11.75 18.52 -0.19
N PRO A 419 11.85 19.31 -1.28
CA PRO A 419 13.07 20.04 -1.58
C PRO A 419 13.56 20.90 -0.41
N GLY A 420 14.83 20.69 -0.01
CA GLY A 420 15.46 21.40 1.10
C GLY A 420 15.07 20.93 2.50
N SER A 421 14.18 19.94 2.62
CA SER A 421 13.85 19.30 3.90
C SER A 421 14.90 18.25 4.30
N PRO A 422 14.93 17.80 5.57
CA PRO A 422 15.80 16.68 5.97
C PRO A 422 15.57 15.39 5.20
N ALA A 423 14.37 15.21 4.64
CA ALA A 423 14.01 14.03 3.85
C ALA A 423 14.57 14.07 2.42
N ASP A 424 14.99 15.25 1.94
CA ASP A 424 15.55 15.43 0.59
C ASP A 424 17.00 14.93 0.46
N ALA A 425 17.71 14.76 1.57
CA ALA A 425 19.10 14.33 1.58
C ALA A 425 19.25 12.92 0.98
N GLY A 426 19.94 12.82 -0.14
CA GLY A 426 20.24 11.57 -0.81
C GLY A 426 21.37 10.80 -0.12
N LEU A 427 21.29 9.47 -0.12
CA LEU A 427 22.36 8.60 0.32
C LEU A 427 23.39 8.42 -0.79
N ASP A 428 24.57 9.01 -0.61
CA ASP A 428 25.71 8.75 -1.48
C ASP A 428 26.44 7.50 -1.01
N TYR A 429 26.45 6.45 -1.83
CA TYR A 429 27.11 5.20 -1.48
C TYR A 429 27.92 4.63 -2.63
N SER A 430 28.90 3.81 -2.28
CA SER A 430 29.67 2.99 -3.22
C SER A 430 29.44 1.52 -2.92
N VAL A 431 29.56 0.69 -3.95
CA VAL A 431 29.48 -0.77 -3.81
C VAL A 431 30.65 -1.42 -4.54
N THR A 432 31.25 -2.42 -3.89
CA THR A 432 32.18 -3.36 -4.53
C THR A 432 31.48 -4.70 -4.66
N VAL A 433 31.52 -5.31 -5.86
CA VAL A 433 30.90 -6.60 -6.15
C VAL A 433 31.96 -7.52 -6.72
N THR A 434 32.11 -8.70 -6.13
CA THR A 434 32.97 -9.76 -6.67
C THR A 434 32.15 -11.03 -6.92
N GLY A 435 32.42 -11.74 -7.99
CA GLY A 435 31.69 -12.95 -8.39
C GLY A 435 30.39 -12.67 -9.15
N ALA A 436 30.05 -11.41 -9.43
CA ALA A 436 28.94 -10.99 -10.28
C ALA A 436 29.26 -9.64 -10.92
N THR A 437 28.45 -9.24 -11.91
CA THR A 437 28.54 -7.94 -12.58
C THR A 437 27.34 -7.08 -12.19
N VAL A 438 27.54 -5.77 -11.97
CA VAL A 438 26.42 -4.86 -11.82
C VAL A 438 25.69 -4.71 -13.15
N GLY A 439 24.39 -5.03 -13.17
CA GLY A 439 23.56 -4.95 -14.35
C GLY A 439 23.42 -3.50 -14.84
N THR A 440 23.72 -3.29 -16.13
CA THR A 440 23.42 -2.04 -16.81
C THR A 440 21.99 -2.07 -17.32
N GLY A 441 21.03 -1.73 -16.48
CA GLY A 441 19.62 -1.62 -16.86
C GLY A 441 19.35 -0.44 -17.81
N ALA A 442 18.10 -0.33 -18.29
CA ALA A 442 17.66 0.82 -19.07
C ALA A 442 17.86 2.12 -18.27
N ALA A 443 18.09 3.23 -18.98
CA ALA A 443 18.04 4.54 -18.33
C ALA A 443 16.63 4.73 -17.70
N PRO A 444 16.53 5.28 -16.50
CA PRO A 444 15.21 5.60 -15.93
C PRO A 444 14.49 6.55 -16.90
N PRO A 445 13.16 6.45 -17.02
CA PRO A 445 12.41 7.45 -17.76
C PRO A 445 12.81 8.83 -17.23
N ALA A 446 12.99 9.81 -18.11
CA ALA A 446 13.20 11.19 -17.69
C ALA A 446 12.07 11.54 -16.71
N ALA A 447 12.39 12.24 -15.63
CA ALA A 447 11.40 12.74 -14.68
C ALA A 447 10.42 13.64 -15.44
N GLY A 448 9.47 13.03 -16.11
CA GLY A 448 8.34 13.70 -16.71
C GLY A 448 7.40 14.04 -15.57
N GLY A 449 7.04 15.31 -15.43
CA GLY A 449 6.07 15.73 -14.44
C GLY A 449 4.86 14.81 -14.52
N VAL A 450 4.68 14.00 -13.50
CA VAL A 450 3.49 13.15 -13.34
C VAL A 450 2.34 14.12 -13.19
N ARG A 451 1.48 14.18 -14.21
CA ARG A 451 0.21 14.90 -14.08
C ARG A 451 -0.51 14.29 -12.88
N THR A 452 -0.62 15.08 -11.83
CA THR A 452 -1.51 14.79 -10.71
C THR A 452 -2.90 14.70 -11.28
N SER A 453 -3.48 13.52 -11.31
CA SER A 453 -4.84 13.19 -11.69
C SER A 453 -4.97 12.28 -12.91
N GLU A 454 -4.45 11.10 -12.78
CA GLU A 454 -5.08 10.00 -13.49
C GLU A 454 -5.05 8.82 -12.53
N PHE A 455 -6.19 8.52 -11.93
CA PHE A 455 -6.57 7.14 -11.76
C PHE A 455 -6.56 6.58 -13.17
N SER A 456 -5.40 6.19 -13.67
CA SER A 456 -5.37 5.37 -14.88
C SER A 456 -5.92 4.01 -14.45
N VAL A 457 -7.19 3.83 -14.64
CA VAL A 457 -7.79 2.51 -14.80
C VAL A 457 -7.00 1.90 -15.96
N ALA A 458 -5.99 1.11 -15.65
CA ALA A 458 -5.41 0.20 -16.62
C ALA A 458 -6.60 -0.64 -17.09
N GLY A 459 -6.94 -0.49 -18.37
CA GLY A 459 -8.14 -1.05 -18.94
C GLY A 459 -8.27 -2.51 -18.55
N ALA A 460 -9.46 -2.88 -18.12
CA ALA A 460 -9.85 -4.26 -17.99
C ALA A 460 -9.56 -4.94 -19.34
N VAL A 461 -8.51 -5.71 -19.40
CA VAL A 461 -8.29 -6.66 -20.48
C VAL A 461 -8.96 -7.93 -19.99
N ASP A 462 -10.26 -8.05 -20.28
CA ASP A 462 -10.95 -9.33 -20.33
C ASP A 462 -10.39 -10.11 -21.51
N GLU A 463 -9.31 -10.84 -21.32
CA GLU A 463 -8.93 -11.95 -22.19
C GLU A 463 -9.12 -13.22 -21.39
N GLU A 464 -10.15 -13.97 -21.77
CA GLU A 464 -10.30 -15.38 -21.44
C GLU A 464 -9.01 -16.10 -21.82
N VAL A 465 -8.33 -16.68 -20.83
CA VAL A 465 -7.19 -17.56 -21.05
C VAL A 465 -7.76 -18.91 -21.43
N GLU A 466 -7.86 -19.20 -22.71
CA GLU A 466 -7.91 -20.59 -23.18
C GLU A 466 -6.56 -21.24 -22.80
N GLU A 467 -6.59 -22.13 -21.82
CA GLU A 467 -5.51 -23.08 -21.55
C GLU A 467 -5.44 -24.05 -22.73
N GLU A 468 -4.52 -23.82 -23.67
CA GLU A 468 -4.05 -24.91 -24.51
C GLU A 468 -3.26 -25.89 -23.64
N VAL A 469 -3.95 -26.95 -23.22
CA VAL A 469 -3.32 -28.15 -22.69
C VAL A 469 -2.72 -28.90 -23.89
N GLU A 470 -1.40 -28.77 -24.08
CA GLU A 470 -0.67 -29.72 -24.95
C GLU A 470 -0.71 -31.09 -24.29
N GLU A 471 -1.54 -31.99 -24.86
CA GLU A 471 -1.47 -33.43 -24.56
C GLU A 471 -0.13 -33.99 -25.07
N PRO A 472 0.57 -34.80 -24.25
CA PRO A 472 1.78 -35.47 -24.70
C PRO A 472 1.40 -36.54 -25.75
N GLY A 473 1.86 -36.35 -26.99
CA GLY A 473 1.68 -37.28 -28.08
C GLY A 473 2.19 -38.68 -27.73
N CYS A 474 1.30 -39.66 -27.81
CA CYS A 474 1.64 -41.08 -27.78
C CYS A 474 2.47 -41.44 -28.99
N GLY A 475 3.69 -41.94 -28.75
CA GLY A 475 4.57 -42.48 -29.76
C GLY A 475 3.96 -43.72 -30.41
N GLY A 476 3.88 -43.70 -31.75
CA GLY A 476 3.60 -44.87 -32.58
C GLY A 476 4.80 -45.80 -32.64
N GLU A 477 4.57 -47.06 -32.39
CA GLU A 477 5.52 -48.16 -32.64
C GLU A 477 5.75 -48.37 -34.13
N PRO A 478 6.91 -48.84 -34.56
CA PRO A 478 7.13 -49.21 -35.94
C PRO A 478 6.68 -50.64 -36.20
N GLU A 479 5.81 -50.85 -37.16
CA GLU A 479 5.57 -52.17 -37.75
C GLU A 479 6.71 -52.58 -38.70
N ALA A 480 6.98 -53.87 -38.73
CA ALA A 480 8.04 -54.69 -39.33
C ALA A 480 8.37 -54.48 -40.81
#